data_ffc5ad625c6af14e5a17ff0f909e6f48
#
_entry.id   ffc5ad625c6af14e5a17ff0f909e6f48
#
_cell.length_a   1.000
_cell.length_b   1.000
_cell.length_c   1.000
_cell.angle_alpha   90.00
_cell.angle_beta   90.00
_cell.angle_gamma   90.00
#
_symmetry.space_group_name_H-M   'P 1'
#
loop_
_entity.id
_entity.type
_entity.pdbx_description
1 polymer ?
#
loop_
_entity_poly.entity_id
_entity_poly.type
_entity_poly.pdbx_seq_one_letter_code
_entity_poly.pdbx_strand_id
1 'polypeptide(L)'
;MKKMMRRILGSALALAMTAGLLSGCGSAYDPVKDVMGYKGSTVMFTVNGRDVTAEEYLFWLAQQADSANMYLSAMDSEDNQGSVWDMEVQEGVTAGDSIKEAAQQYAILYSVVAGKAQAEGYSYGREDKAAYQEELATAKEQLGGEEAYETYLKSMCISDSGFEKVSSVGVLYDHMLQGMFQEGKDGAATQEDLEKFAQDNDVLAAKHILLLTQDSQTGQALSEEEAAQKKAKAEELLAQLQAISDPAQLEEKFDELMNANSEDTGLAANPDGYAFTTGEMVQEFEDATRALEPGQISGLVESSYGYHIILGWSPPARRCGPCGTRTS
;
A
#
# COMPACT_ATOMS: atom_id res chain seq x y z
N MET A 1 -2.89 3.55 -7.74
CA MET A 1 -2.96 4.78 -6.95
C MET A 1 -3.80 4.63 -5.68
N LYS A 2 -5.12 4.31 -5.73
CA LYS A 2 -5.97 4.15 -4.53
C LYS A 2 -5.42 3.22 -3.43
N LYS A 3 -4.70 2.14 -3.77
CA LYS A 3 -4.12 1.20 -2.78
C LYS A 3 -2.88 1.73 -2.04
N MET A 4 -2.10 2.62 -2.65
CA MET A 4 -0.87 3.13 -2.05
C MET A 4 -1.14 4.27 -1.07
N MET A 5 -2.07 5.17 -1.39
CA MET A 5 -2.58 6.17 -0.44
C MET A 5 -3.30 5.51 0.75
N ARG A 6 -4.11 4.43 0.51
CA ARG A 6 -4.68 3.61 1.60
C ARG A 6 -3.63 3.05 2.56
N ARG A 7 -2.40 2.77 2.08
CA ARG A 7 -1.31 2.29 2.96
C ARG A 7 -0.71 3.42 3.80
N ILE A 8 -0.64 4.65 3.29
CA ILE A 8 -0.10 5.79 4.05
C ILE A 8 -1.10 6.26 5.11
N LEU A 9 -2.37 6.45 4.76
CA LEU A 9 -3.43 6.72 5.74
C LEU A 9 -3.70 5.50 6.65
N GLY A 10 -3.73 4.29 6.10
CA GLY A 10 -3.97 3.07 6.86
C GLY A 10 -2.86 2.72 7.84
N SER A 11 -1.58 2.96 7.51
CA SER A 11 -0.47 2.75 8.45
C SER A 11 -0.38 3.82 9.52
N ALA A 12 -0.77 5.07 9.22
CA ALA A 12 -0.87 6.13 10.23
C ALA A 12 -2.08 5.94 11.17
N LEU A 13 -3.17 5.33 10.68
CA LEU A 13 -4.42 5.16 11.43
C LEU A 13 -4.53 3.82 12.20
N ALA A 14 -3.75 2.79 11.84
CA ALA A 14 -3.89 1.46 12.42
C ALA A 14 -3.29 1.29 13.84
N LEU A 15 -2.63 2.32 14.40
CA LEU A 15 -1.81 2.21 15.62
C LEU A 15 -2.36 2.92 16.86
N ALA A 16 -3.55 3.51 16.85
CA ALA A 16 -4.02 4.33 17.97
C ALA A 16 -5.28 3.79 18.65
N MET A 17 -5.17 2.83 19.56
CA MET A 17 -6.25 2.44 20.46
C MET A 17 -5.86 2.37 21.94
N THR A 18 -5.14 3.37 22.46
CA THR A 18 -5.03 3.55 23.92
C THR A 18 -4.86 5.02 24.26
N ALA A 19 -5.91 5.83 24.13
CA ALA A 19 -5.89 7.20 24.62
C ALA A 19 -7.00 7.43 25.63
N GLY A 20 -6.61 7.84 26.84
CA GLY A 20 -7.50 8.26 27.91
C GLY A 20 -8.20 9.57 27.59
N LEU A 21 -9.46 9.64 27.98
CA LEU A 21 -10.40 10.72 27.76
C LEU A 21 -10.00 12.04 28.46
N LEU A 22 -9.92 13.12 27.71
CA LEU A 22 -10.07 14.49 28.22
C LEU A 22 -10.96 15.30 27.27
N SER A 23 -12.12 15.71 27.76
CA SER A 23 -13.09 16.55 27.07
C SER A 23 -12.88 18.05 27.37
N GLY A 24 -12.90 18.90 26.33
CA GLY A 24 -12.88 20.35 26.46
C GLY A 24 -13.29 21.07 25.18
N CYS A 25 -14.28 21.97 25.28
CA CYS A 25 -14.91 22.68 24.18
C CYS A 25 -14.21 23.98 23.75
N GLY A 26 -14.13 24.24 22.42
CA GLY A 26 -14.41 25.56 21.84
C GLY A 26 -13.30 26.61 21.80
N SER A 27 -12.23 26.38 21.07
CA SER A 27 -11.44 27.34 20.27
C SER A 27 -10.66 26.50 19.25
N ALA A 28 -10.16 27.08 18.14
CA ALA A 28 -9.30 26.32 17.23
C ALA A 28 -8.23 25.59 18.04
N TYR A 29 -8.42 24.29 18.25
CA TYR A 29 -7.57 23.48 19.11
C TYR A 29 -6.17 23.44 18.52
N ASP A 30 -5.19 23.88 19.29
CA ASP A 30 -3.77 23.78 18.95
C ASP A 30 -3.14 22.71 19.86
N PRO A 31 -3.01 21.47 19.39
CA PRO A 31 -2.53 20.36 20.21
C PRO A 31 -1.12 20.59 20.76
N VAL A 32 -0.28 21.32 20.04
CA VAL A 32 1.08 21.66 20.46
C VAL A 32 1.06 22.62 21.65
N LYS A 33 0.14 23.57 21.63
CA LYS A 33 0.05 24.56 22.71
C LYS A 33 -0.34 23.91 24.05
N ASP A 34 -1.21 22.91 24.00
CA ASP A 34 -1.65 22.22 25.21
C ASP A 34 -0.55 21.29 25.78
N VAL A 35 0.30 20.72 24.91
CA VAL A 35 1.38 19.81 25.33
C VAL A 35 2.66 20.58 25.68
N MET A 36 3.04 21.57 24.87
CA MET A 36 4.35 22.23 24.92
C MET A 36 4.28 23.69 25.38
N GLY A 37 3.10 24.26 25.48
CA GLY A 37 2.91 25.66 25.92
C GLY A 37 3.20 26.73 24.87
N TYR A 38 3.55 26.35 23.62
CA TYR A 38 3.76 27.25 22.48
C TYR A 38 2.99 26.78 21.24
N LYS A 39 2.82 27.68 20.27
CA LYS A 39 1.97 27.41 19.10
C LYS A 39 2.56 26.34 18.20
N GLY A 40 1.69 25.50 17.61
CA GLY A 40 2.05 24.50 16.62
C GLY A 40 2.79 25.08 15.41
N SER A 41 2.51 26.33 15.04
CA SER A 41 3.20 27.06 13.98
C SER A 41 4.61 27.57 14.34
N THR A 42 5.09 27.35 15.57
CA THR A 42 6.46 27.73 15.99
C THR A 42 7.48 26.97 15.13
N VAL A 43 8.43 27.70 14.55
CA VAL A 43 9.50 27.08 13.75
C VAL A 43 10.51 26.41 14.67
N MET A 44 10.70 25.11 14.49
CA MET A 44 11.69 24.31 15.22
C MET A 44 13.06 24.37 14.55
N PHE A 45 13.08 24.22 13.25
CA PHE A 45 14.30 24.33 12.43
C PHE A 45 13.90 24.53 10.95
N THR A 46 14.91 24.78 10.11
CA THR A 46 14.71 25.06 8.68
C THR A 46 15.52 24.08 7.85
N VAL A 47 14.92 23.53 6.80
CA VAL A 47 15.55 22.59 5.86
C VAL A 47 15.47 23.18 4.45
N ASN A 48 16.62 23.50 3.85
CA ASN A 48 16.69 24.09 2.50
C ASN A 48 15.77 25.31 2.31
N GLY A 49 15.66 26.16 3.34
CA GLY A 49 14.82 27.37 3.32
C GLY A 49 13.33 27.13 3.61
N ARG A 50 12.92 25.88 3.89
CA ARG A 50 11.57 25.51 4.31
C ARG A 50 11.55 25.32 5.83
N ASP A 51 10.64 26.01 6.50
CA ASP A 51 10.45 25.88 7.93
C ASP A 51 9.74 24.58 8.27
N VAL A 52 10.29 23.87 9.27
CA VAL A 52 9.65 22.74 9.95
C VAL A 52 9.05 23.26 11.24
N THR A 53 7.75 23.15 11.37
CA THR A 53 7.01 23.64 12.54
C THR A 53 7.02 22.64 13.69
N ALA A 54 6.70 23.13 14.88
CA ALA A 54 6.56 22.30 16.06
C ALA A 54 5.49 21.20 15.88
N GLU A 55 4.39 21.52 15.19
CA GLU A 55 3.33 20.57 14.87
C GLU A 55 3.85 19.45 13.97
N GLU A 56 4.58 19.76 12.91
CA GLU A 56 5.18 18.77 12.01
C GLU A 56 6.20 17.88 12.74
N TYR A 57 7.06 18.47 13.57
CA TYR A 57 8.04 17.70 14.33
C TYR A 57 7.41 16.79 15.38
N LEU A 58 6.44 17.32 16.15
CA LEU A 58 5.78 16.55 17.20
C LEU A 58 4.90 15.43 16.65
N PHE A 59 4.30 15.62 15.49
CA PHE A 59 3.62 14.54 14.78
C PHE A 59 4.57 13.36 14.54
N TRP A 60 5.75 13.61 13.98
CA TRP A 60 6.74 12.55 13.76
C TRP A 60 7.24 11.97 15.07
N LEU A 61 7.42 12.79 16.10
CA LEU A 61 7.82 12.31 17.43
C LEU A 61 6.75 11.37 18.01
N ALA A 62 5.48 11.73 17.93
CA ALA A 62 4.38 10.91 18.40
C ALA A 62 4.28 9.59 17.61
N GLN A 63 4.44 9.64 16.29
CA GLN A 63 4.46 8.45 15.43
C GLN A 63 5.59 7.48 15.80
N GLN A 64 6.80 8.00 16.02
CA GLN A 64 7.94 7.16 16.40
C GLN A 64 7.78 6.62 17.83
N ALA A 65 7.25 7.43 18.73
CA ALA A 65 6.98 7.01 20.11
C ALA A 65 5.91 5.91 20.17
N ASP A 66 4.84 6.05 19.41
CA ASP A 66 3.77 5.05 19.35
C ASP A 66 4.27 3.71 18.80
N SER A 67 5.05 3.76 17.71
CA SER A 67 5.67 2.58 17.11
C SER A 67 6.64 1.87 18.06
N ALA A 68 7.46 2.65 18.79
CA ALA A 68 8.43 2.12 19.73
C ALA A 68 7.78 1.59 21.02
N ASN A 69 6.72 2.24 21.48
CA ASN A 69 6.03 1.86 22.72
C ASN A 69 5.47 0.44 22.65
N MET A 70 4.95 0.03 21.51
CA MET A 70 4.47 -1.34 21.29
C MET A 70 5.60 -2.37 21.46
N TYR A 71 6.81 -2.07 20.99
CA TYR A 71 7.97 -2.94 21.10
C TYR A 71 8.58 -2.89 22.51
N LEU A 72 8.78 -1.70 23.07
CA LEU A 72 9.41 -1.50 24.38
C LEU A 72 8.55 -2.03 25.53
N SER A 73 7.22 -1.87 25.44
CA SER A 73 6.29 -2.40 26.44
C SER A 73 6.32 -3.93 26.53
N ALA A 74 6.67 -4.62 25.44
CA ALA A 74 6.85 -6.07 25.47
C ALA A 74 8.18 -6.50 26.11
N MET A 75 9.14 -5.57 26.23
CA MET A 75 10.45 -5.79 26.86
C MET A 75 10.50 -5.30 28.31
N ASP A 76 9.48 -4.55 28.74
CA ASP A 76 9.43 -4.02 30.10
C ASP A 76 9.21 -5.16 31.11
N SER A 77 10.15 -5.34 32.03
CA SER A 77 10.05 -6.32 33.11
C SER A 77 9.57 -5.62 34.39
N GLU A 78 8.84 -6.35 35.25
CA GLU A 78 8.32 -5.85 36.54
C GLU A 78 9.41 -5.23 37.44
N ASP A 79 10.67 -5.48 37.16
CA ASP A 79 11.83 -4.95 37.91
C ASP A 79 12.30 -3.56 37.43
N ASN A 80 11.75 -3.03 36.32
CA ASN A 80 12.21 -1.77 35.73
C ASN A 80 11.47 -0.58 36.37
N GLN A 81 12.12 0.12 37.33
CA GLN A 81 11.54 1.27 38.05
C GLN A 81 11.67 2.61 37.27
N GLY A 82 12.15 2.59 36.03
CA GLY A 82 12.36 3.77 35.18
C GLY A 82 11.32 3.91 34.07
N SER A 83 11.38 5.05 33.39
CA SER A 83 10.61 5.23 32.15
C SER A 83 11.20 4.37 31.03
N VAL A 84 10.36 3.72 30.23
CA VAL A 84 10.81 2.96 29.03
C VAL A 84 11.63 3.83 28.07
N TRP A 85 11.43 5.14 28.11
CA TRP A 85 12.18 6.11 27.28
C TRP A 85 13.62 6.35 27.76
N ASP A 86 13.93 6.01 29.01
CA ASP A 86 15.27 6.11 29.59
C ASP A 86 16.09 4.81 29.43
N MET A 87 15.49 3.76 28.86
CA MET A 87 16.19 2.51 28.56
C MET A 87 17.26 2.75 27.50
N GLU A 88 18.48 2.25 27.73
CA GLU A 88 19.53 2.22 26.73
C GLU A 88 19.17 1.18 25.64
N VAL A 89 19.04 1.64 24.39
CA VAL A 89 18.82 0.81 23.20
C VAL A 89 20.13 0.55 22.45
N GLN A 90 21.14 1.38 22.70
CA GLN A 90 22.50 1.27 22.21
C GLN A 90 23.43 1.96 23.22
N GLU A 91 24.72 1.61 23.26
CA GLU A 91 25.68 2.18 24.20
C GLU A 91 25.63 3.73 24.18
N GLY A 92 25.21 4.30 25.32
CA GLY A 92 25.08 5.75 25.52
C GLY A 92 23.87 6.41 24.81
N VAL A 93 22.95 5.64 24.23
CA VAL A 93 21.76 6.18 23.52
C VAL A 93 20.50 5.60 24.17
N THR A 94 19.65 6.49 24.69
CA THR A 94 18.34 6.08 25.24
C THR A 94 17.31 5.87 24.14
N ALA A 95 16.25 5.12 24.45
CA ALA A 95 15.09 4.96 23.56
C ALA A 95 14.50 6.34 23.21
N GLY A 96 14.37 7.23 24.18
CA GLY A 96 13.88 8.59 23.97
C GLY A 96 14.75 9.40 23.02
N ASP A 97 16.08 9.28 23.09
CA ASP A 97 16.98 10.01 22.19
C ASP A 97 16.94 9.43 20.77
N SER A 98 16.88 8.10 20.63
CA SER A 98 16.72 7.43 19.35
C SER A 98 15.43 7.87 18.63
N ILE A 99 14.33 7.98 19.37
CA ILE A 99 13.03 8.41 18.83
C ILE A 99 13.05 9.87 18.39
N LYS A 100 13.69 10.76 19.18
CA LYS A 100 13.84 12.18 18.81
C LYS A 100 14.67 12.33 17.52
N GLU A 101 15.74 11.56 17.40
CA GLU A 101 16.55 11.53 16.18
C GLU A 101 15.75 11.03 14.98
N ALA A 102 15.03 9.92 15.12
CA ALA A 102 14.17 9.39 14.07
C ALA A 102 13.10 10.40 13.64
N ALA A 103 12.42 11.04 14.60
CA ALA A 103 11.42 12.07 14.33
C ALA A 103 12.02 13.24 13.55
N GLN A 104 13.23 13.69 13.91
CA GLN A 104 13.94 14.74 13.18
C GLN A 104 14.28 14.32 11.76
N GLN A 105 14.74 13.10 11.55
CA GLN A 105 15.04 12.56 10.21
C GLN A 105 13.79 12.49 9.33
N TYR A 106 12.65 12.05 9.87
CA TYR A 106 11.37 12.05 9.12
C TYR A 106 10.91 13.46 8.77
N ALA A 107 10.97 14.41 9.70
CA ALA A 107 10.61 15.80 9.44
C ALA A 107 11.51 16.43 8.37
N ILE A 108 12.81 16.12 8.39
CA ILE A 108 13.77 16.55 7.35
C ILE A 108 13.41 15.91 6.00
N LEU A 109 13.20 14.59 5.96
CA LEU A 109 12.87 13.87 4.73
C LEU A 109 11.62 14.45 4.07
N TYR A 110 10.54 14.62 4.84
CA TYR A 110 9.28 15.17 4.33
C TYR A 110 9.45 16.62 3.84
N SER A 111 10.25 17.43 4.54
CA SER A 111 10.56 18.79 4.11
C SER A 111 11.37 18.81 2.80
N VAL A 112 12.33 17.91 2.64
CA VAL A 112 13.13 17.76 1.40
C VAL A 112 12.25 17.34 0.24
N VAL A 113 11.40 16.32 0.43
CA VAL A 113 10.48 15.83 -0.61
C VAL A 113 9.52 16.93 -1.05
N ALA A 114 8.89 17.63 -0.11
CA ALA A 114 7.96 18.72 -0.42
C ALA A 114 8.67 19.87 -1.17
N GLY A 115 9.89 20.23 -0.74
CA GLY A 115 10.69 21.27 -1.40
C GLY A 115 11.10 20.87 -2.82
N LYS A 116 11.53 19.61 -3.02
CA LYS A 116 11.89 19.09 -4.33
C LYS A 116 10.69 19.04 -5.26
N ALA A 117 9.56 18.52 -4.80
CA ALA A 117 8.31 18.48 -5.57
C ALA A 117 7.91 19.88 -6.06
N GLN A 118 7.94 20.87 -5.17
CA GLN A 118 7.63 22.25 -5.52
C GLN A 118 8.62 22.83 -6.54
N ALA A 119 9.93 22.56 -6.38
CA ALA A 119 10.96 23.04 -7.31
C ALA A 119 10.83 22.42 -8.71
N GLU A 120 10.31 21.22 -8.81
CA GLU A 120 10.04 20.50 -10.06
C GLU A 120 8.64 20.77 -10.64
N GLY A 121 7.84 21.62 -9.98
CA GLY A 121 6.52 22.04 -10.46
C GLY A 121 5.35 21.11 -10.11
N TYR A 122 5.60 20.12 -9.27
CA TYR A 122 4.52 19.25 -8.74
C TYR A 122 3.71 20.00 -7.68
N SER A 123 2.41 19.76 -7.66
CA SER A 123 1.49 20.42 -6.74
C SER A 123 0.43 19.45 -6.20
N TYR A 124 0.01 19.70 -4.97
CA TYR A 124 -1.15 19.05 -4.36
C TYR A 124 -2.40 19.82 -4.80
N GLY A 125 -3.05 19.31 -5.84
CA GLY A 125 -4.11 20.00 -6.56
C GLY A 125 -5.53 19.74 -6.02
N ARG A 126 -6.52 20.18 -6.80
CA ARG A 126 -7.93 20.02 -6.44
C ARG A 126 -8.38 18.54 -6.43
N GLU A 127 -7.88 17.75 -7.36
CA GLU A 127 -8.22 16.33 -7.44
C GLU A 127 -7.63 15.54 -6.25
N ASP A 128 -6.38 15.84 -5.88
CA ASP A 128 -5.71 15.24 -4.73
C ASP A 128 -6.47 15.55 -3.43
N LYS A 129 -6.91 16.81 -3.26
CA LYS A 129 -7.71 17.22 -2.11
C LYS A 129 -9.04 16.48 -2.05
N ALA A 130 -9.71 16.31 -3.20
CA ALA A 130 -10.96 15.57 -3.25
C ALA A 130 -10.76 14.09 -2.88
N ALA A 131 -9.71 13.46 -3.40
CA ALA A 131 -9.34 12.09 -3.04
C ALA A 131 -9.00 11.94 -1.55
N TYR A 132 -8.22 12.89 -1.01
CA TYR A 132 -7.91 12.92 0.43
C TYR A 132 -9.18 13.01 1.29
N GLN A 133 -10.14 13.87 0.94
CA GLN A 133 -11.38 14.01 1.70
C GLN A 133 -12.25 12.75 1.65
N GLU A 134 -12.29 12.04 0.51
CA GLU A 134 -12.99 10.75 0.39
C GLU A 134 -12.34 9.68 1.27
N GLU A 135 -11.01 9.60 1.26
CA GLU A 135 -10.28 8.65 2.10
C GLU A 135 -10.37 9.00 3.59
N LEU A 136 -10.32 10.30 3.92
CA LEU A 136 -10.48 10.76 5.29
C LEU A 136 -11.87 10.42 5.84
N ALA A 137 -12.93 10.57 5.04
CA ALA A 137 -14.28 10.17 5.45
C ALA A 137 -14.35 8.67 5.77
N THR A 138 -13.76 7.83 4.92
CA THR A 138 -13.67 6.38 5.15
C THR A 138 -12.86 6.05 6.42
N ALA A 139 -11.74 6.75 6.62
CA ALA A 139 -10.88 6.56 7.78
C ALA A 139 -11.59 6.96 9.09
N LYS A 140 -12.34 8.07 9.08
CA LYS A 140 -13.16 8.49 10.21
C LYS A 140 -14.22 7.45 10.58
N GLU A 141 -14.90 6.86 9.60
CA GLU A 141 -15.86 5.77 9.85
C GLU A 141 -15.18 4.55 10.49
N GLN A 142 -14.01 4.15 9.99
CA GLN A 142 -13.25 3.02 10.52
C GLN A 142 -12.73 3.25 11.95
N LEU A 143 -12.41 4.50 12.29
CA LEU A 143 -12.00 4.88 13.65
C LEU A 143 -13.15 4.92 14.65
N GLY A 144 -14.40 4.96 14.20
CA GLY A 144 -15.57 5.08 15.06
C GLY A 144 -16.18 6.48 15.09
N GLY A 145 -15.88 7.32 14.10
CA GLY A 145 -16.49 8.62 13.87
C GLY A 145 -15.58 9.82 14.19
N GLU A 146 -16.16 11.01 14.09
CA GLU A 146 -15.45 12.30 14.22
C GLU A 146 -14.73 12.45 15.57
N GLU A 147 -15.37 12.08 16.67
CA GLU A 147 -14.79 12.22 18.02
C GLU A 147 -13.53 11.34 18.19
N ALA A 148 -13.55 10.12 17.61
CA ALA A 148 -12.42 9.23 17.65
C ALA A 148 -11.26 9.77 16.76
N TYR A 149 -11.58 10.37 15.62
CA TYR A 149 -10.60 11.04 14.76
C TYR A 149 -9.97 12.25 15.45
N GLU A 150 -10.76 13.12 16.10
CA GLU A 150 -10.22 14.23 16.88
C GLU A 150 -9.30 13.74 18.00
N THR A 151 -9.67 12.64 18.67
CA THR A 151 -8.85 12.03 19.71
C THR A 151 -7.53 11.53 19.15
N TYR A 152 -7.56 10.91 17.97
CA TYR A 152 -6.36 10.49 17.24
C TYR A 152 -5.45 11.69 16.93
N LEU A 153 -5.97 12.77 16.35
CA LEU A 153 -5.18 13.96 16.05
C LEU A 153 -4.53 14.57 17.31
N LYS A 154 -5.25 14.57 18.42
CA LYS A 154 -4.72 15.01 19.71
C LYS A 154 -3.57 14.13 20.20
N SER A 155 -3.69 12.82 20.07
CA SER A 155 -2.61 11.89 20.45
C SER A 155 -1.37 12.05 19.58
N MET A 156 -1.54 12.44 18.32
CA MET A 156 -0.47 12.70 17.35
C MET A 156 0.05 14.14 17.41
N CYS A 157 -0.42 14.98 18.35
CA CYS A 157 -0.02 16.38 18.50
C CYS A 157 -0.14 17.20 17.20
N ILE A 158 -1.15 16.93 16.37
CA ILE A 158 -1.34 17.57 15.08
C ILE A 158 -2.78 18.08 14.91
N SER A 159 -2.93 19.21 14.22
CA SER A 159 -4.25 19.70 13.78
C SER A 159 -4.72 18.97 12.52
N ASP A 160 -6.01 19.05 12.20
CA ASP A 160 -6.55 18.50 10.95
C ASP A 160 -5.84 19.06 9.71
N SER A 161 -5.59 20.37 9.67
CA SER A 161 -4.84 21.02 8.59
C SER A 161 -3.36 20.62 8.54
N GLY A 162 -2.74 20.40 9.69
CA GLY A 162 -1.37 19.90 9.79
C GLY A 162 -1.27 18.47 9.27
N PHE A 163 -2.26 17.63 9.61
CA PHE A 163 -2.33 16.25 9.14
C PHE A 163 -2.53 16.17 7.64
N GLU A 164 -3.43 16.97 7.04
CA GLU A 164 -3.56 17.09 5.58
C GLU A 164 -2.24 17.52 4.94
N LYS A 165 -1.56 18.52 5.53
CA LYS A 165 -0.27 19.01 5.02
C LYS A 165 0.81 17.91 5.00
N VAL A 166 0.95 17.14 6.08
CA VAL A 166 1.91 16.02 6.12
C VAL A 166 1.52 14.93 5.14
N SER A 167 0.24 14.57 5.09
CA SER A 167 -0.29 13.54 4.16
C SER A 167 -0.07 13.94 2.69
N SER A 168 -0.20 15.24 2.36
CA SER A 168 0.00 15.74 0.99
C SER A 168 1.41 15.50 0.45
N VAL A 169 2.41 15.39 1.32
CA VAL A 169 3.80 15.13 0.88
C VAL A 169 3.94 13.73 0.27
N GLY A 170 3.20 12.74 0.76
CA GLY A 170 3.14 11.42 0.14
C GLY A 170 2.59 11.48 -1.29
N VAL A 171 1.53 12.26 -1.50
CA VAL A 171 0.95 12.48 -2.84
C VAL A 171 1.94 13.16 -3.77
N LEU A 172 2.63 14.19 -3.27
CA LEU A 172 3.68 14.88 -4.03
C LEU A 172 4.83 13.94 -4.42
N TYR A 173 5.21 13.05 -3.50
CA TYR A 173 6.22 12.02 -3.77
C TYR A 173 5.77 11.08 -4.90
N ASP A 174 4.53 10.61 -4.86
CA ASP A 174 3.97 9.76 -5.89
C ASP A 174 3.91 10.47 -7.26
N HIS A 175 3.51 11.75 -7.29
CA HIS A 175 3.54 12.56 -8.51
C HIS A 175 4.97 12.69 -9.07
N MET A 176 5.97 12.89 -8.20
CA MET A 176 7.37 12.94 -8.62
C MET A 176 7.84 11.61 -9.19
N LEU A 177 7.55 10.49 -8.52
CA LEU A 177 7.91 9.16 -9.01
C LEU A 177 7.26 8.89 -10.37
N GLN A 178 5.95 9.17 -10.50
CA GLN A 178 5.25 9.02 -11.78
C GLN A 178 5.87 9.88 -12.86
N GLY A 179 6.20 11.15 -12.54
CA GLY A 179 6.85 12.07 -13.48
C GLY A 179 8.25 11.63 -13.88
N MET A 180 9.04 11.05 -12.96
CA MET A 180 10.39 10.56 -13.24
C MET A 180 10.40 9.32 -14.13
N PHE A 181 9.44 8.42 -13.93
CA PHE A 181 9.36 7.15 -14.65
C PHE A 181 8.34 7.15 -15.80
N GLN A 182 7.81 8.32 -16.12
CA GLN A 182 6.91 8.49 -17.26
C GLN A 182 7.64 8.19 -18.58
N GLU A 183 6.96 7.51 -19.52
CA GLU A 183 7.49 7.22 -20.85
C GLU A 183 8.06 8.47 -21.52
N GLY A 184 9.28 8.36 -22.06
CA GLY A 184 10.00 9.47 -22.69
C GLY A 184 10.79 10.39 -21.76
N LYS A 185 10.87 10.08 -20.46
CA LYS A 185 11.77 10.75 -19.51
C LYS A 185 13.04 9.95 -19.32
N ASP A 186 14.13 10.65 -18.94
CA ASP A 186 15.46 10.03 -18.75
C ASP A 186 15.49 8.92 -17.68
N GLY A 187 14.54 8.93 -16.74
CA GLY A 187 14.40 7.90 -15.70
C GLY A 187 13.44 6.77 -16.07
N ALA A 188 12.78 6.82 -17.22
CA ALA A 188 11.87 5.77 -17.65
C ALA A 188 12.63 4.48 -17.92
N ALA A 189 12.18 3.37 -17.32
CA ALA A 189 12.73 2.07 -17.65
C ALA A 189 12.46 1.73 -19.11
N THR A 190 13.49 1.27 -19.80
CA THR A 190 13.34 0.72 -21.15
C THR A 190 12.72 -0.68 -21.05
N GLN A 191 12.24 -1.20 -22.17
CA GLN A 191 11.78 -2.60 -22.24
C GLN A 191 12.90 -3.57 -21.78
N GLU A 192 14.13 -3.32 -22.21
CA GLU A 192 15.30 -4.12 -21.82
C GLU A 192 15.57 -4.05 -20.30
N ASP A 193 15.42 -2.86 -19.66
CA ASP A 193 15.56 -2.73 -18.23
C ASP A 193 14.51 -3.53 -17.47
N LEU A 194 13.26 -3.54 -17.95
CA LEU A 194 12.17 -4.29 -17.35
C LEU A 194 12.36 -5.81 -17.51
N GLU A 195 12.75 -6.26 -18.68
CA GLU A 195 13.05 -7.66 -18.95
C GLU A 195 14.23 -8.14 -18.10
N LYS A 196 15.29 -7.32 -18.05
CA LYS A 196 16.44 -7.61 -17.20
C LYS A 196 16.05 -7.62 -15.71
N PHE A 197 15.27 -6.68 -15.24
CA PHE A 197 14.79 -6.66 -13.85
C PHE A 197 13.97 -7.93 -13.55
N ALA A 198 13.05 -8.29 -14.44
CA ALA A 198 12.24 -9.49 -14.28
C ALA A 198 13.12 -10.76 -14.20
N GLN A 199 14.13 -10.85 -15.06
CA GLN A 199 15.07 -11.96 -15.08
C GLN A 199 15.97 -12.00 -13.83
N ASP A 200 16.57 -10.85 -13.44
CA ASP A 200 17.48 -10.75 -12.29
C ASP A 200 16.75 -11.01 -10.95
N ASN A 201 15.44 -10.78 -10.87
CA ASN A 201 14.61 -10.94 -9.68
C ASN A 201 13.66 -12.13 -9.76
N ASP A 202 13.80 -12.99 -10.78
CA ASP A 202 12.93 -14.15 -10.99
C ASP A 202 11.43 -13.82 -10.96
N VAL A 203 11.07 -12.70 -11.61
CA VAL A 203 9.67 -12.25 -11.67
C VAL A 203 8.93 -13.06 -12.73
N LEU A 204 7.88 -13.75 -12.28
CA LEU A 204 6.92 -14.45 -13.11
C LEU A 204 5.68 -13.61 -13.32
N ALA A 205 4.99 -13.78 -14.44
CA ALA A 205 3.71 -13.13 -14.66
C ALA A 205 2.71 -14.07 -15.35
N ALA A 206 1.48 -14.06 -14.86
CA ALA A 206 0.43 -14.92 -15.39
C ALA A 206 -0.97 -14.31 -15.18
N LYS A 207 -1.86 -14.63 -16.12
CA LYS A 207 -3.30 -14.57 -15.91
C LYS A 207 -3.80 -15.97 -15.58
N HIS A 208 -4.89 -16.11 -14.84
CA HIS A 208 -5.45 -17.44 -14.59
C HIS A 208 -6.98 -17.45 -14.45
N ILE A 209 -7.54 -18.60 -14.81
CA ILE A 209 -8.92 -18.96 -14.49
C ILE A 209 -8.84 -19.92 -13.33
N LEU A 210 -9.44 -19.57 -12.18
CA LEU A 210 -9.51 -20.42 -10.98
C LEU A 210 -10.92 -20.90 -10.78
N LEU A 211 -11.09 -22.23 -10.64
CA LEU A 211 -12.32 -22.85 -10.15
C LEU A 211 -12.03 -23.45 -8.78
N LEU A 212 -12.61 -22.87 -7.73
CA LEU A 212 -12.37 -23.24 -6.34
C LEU A 212 -12.93 -24.63 -6.02
N THR A 213 -12.15 -25.41 -5.27
CA THR A 213 -12.59 -26.68 -4.65
C THR A 213 -12.80 -26.54 -3.14
N GLN A 214 -12.79 -25.30 -2.66
CA GLN A 214 -13.09 -24.94 -1.28
C GLN A 214 -13.98 -23.69 -1.24
N ASP A 215 -14.72 -23.53 -0.17
CA ASP A 215 -15.50 -22.33 0.09
C ASP A 215 -14.58 -21.14 0.35
N SER A 216 -14.78 -20.03 -0.38
CA SER A 216 -13.90 -18.88 -0.35
C SER A 216 -13.90 -18.09 0.97
N GLN A 217 -14.90 -18.29 1.84
CA GLN A 217 -15.04 -17.59 3.11
C GLN A 217 -14.57 -18.44 4.29
N THR A 218 -14.85 -19.73 4.25
CA THR A 218 -14.57 -20.64 5.37
C THR A 218 -13.34 -21.51 5.15
N GLY A 219 -12.85 -21.63 3.92
CA GLY A 219 -11.74 -22.52 3.53
C GLY A 219 -12.12 -24.01 3.60
N GLN A 220 -13.38 -24.35 3.82
CA GLN A 220 -13.82 -25.75 3.86
C GLN A 220 -13.85 -26.35 2.46
N ALA A 221 -13.30 -27.56 2.33
CA ALA A 221 -13.34 -28.29 1.07
C ALA A 221 -14.79 -28.55 0.64
N LEU A 222 -15.05 -28.40 -0.66
CA LEU A 222 -16.31 -28.79 -1.28
C LEU A 222 -16.50 -30.33 -1.21
N SER A 223 -17.71 -30.77 -1.41
CA SER A 223 -17.99 -32.22 -1.56
C SER A 223 -17.26 -32.78 -2.80
N GLU A 224 -17.00 -34.09 -2.80
CA GLU A 224 -16.39 -34.77 -3.96
C GLU A 224 -17.19 -34.57 -5.25
N GLU A 225 -18.53 -34.52 -5.16
CA GLU A 225 -19.39 -34.28 -6.31
C GLU A 225 -19.23 -32.85 -6.84
N GLU A 226 -19.22 -31.84 -5.97
CA GLU A 226 -19.01 -30.44 -6.36
C GLU A 226 -17.62 -30.23 -6.93
N ALA A 227 -16.57 -30.79 -6.31
CA ALA A 227 -15.20 -30.72 -6.82
C ALA A 227 -15.08 -31.39 -8.20
N ALA A 228 -15.75 -32.51 -8.44
CA ALA A 228 -15.80 -33.15 -9.75
C ALA A 228 -16.51 -32.27 -10.81
N GLN A 229 -17.57 -31.57 -10.42
CA GLN A 229 -18.22 -30.60 -11.33
C GLN A 229 -17.30 -29.43 -11.66
N LYS A 230 -16.55 -28.90 -10.69
CA LYS A 230 -15.54 -27.86 -10.92
C LYS A 230 -14.45 -28.34 -11.90
N LYS A 231 -13.95 -29.57 -11.72
CA LYS A 231 -12.98 -30.17 -12.60
C LYS A 231 -13.50 -30.28 -14.03
N ALA A 232 -14.69 -30.83 -14.20
CA ALA A 232 -15.30 -30.98 -15.53
C ALA A 232 -15.49 -29.61 -16.20
N LYS A 233 -15.87 -28.57 -15.44
CA LYS A 233 -15.98 -27.22 -15.95
C LYS A 233 -14.61 -26.64 -16.36
N ALA A 234 -13.58 -26.87 -15.58
CA ALA A 234 -12.22 -26.43 -15.91
C ALA A 234 -11.70 -27.13 -17.20
N GLU A 235 -11.95 -28.44 -17.34
CA GLU A 235 -11.61 -29.19 -18.54
C GLU A 235 -12.35 -28.68 -19.79
N GLU A 236 -13.63 -28.30 -19.66
CA GLU A 236 -14.42 -27.67 -20.73
C GLU A 236 -13.82 -26.33 -21.17
N LEU A 237 -13.46 -25.46 -20.21
CA LEU A 237 -12.84 -24.16 -20.50
C LEU A 237 -11.48 -24.34 -21.16
N LEU A 238 -10.67 -25.24 -20.63
CA LEU A 238 -9.35 -25.56 -21.22
C LEU A 238 -9.47 -26.05 -22.66
N ALA A 239 -10.44 -26.94 -22.94
CA ALA A 239 -10.65 -27.43 -24.32
C ALA A 239 -11.06 -26.30 -25.28
N GLN A 240 -11.85 -25.32 -24.81
CA GLN A 240 -12.19 -24.14 -25.63
C GLN A 240 -10.94 -23.31 -25.98
N LEU A 241 -10.03 -23.11 -25.03
CA LEU A 241 -8.79 -22.37 -25.25
C LEU A 241 -7.82 -23.13 -26.14
N GLN A 242 -7.65 -24.43 -25.95
CA GLN A 242 -6.77 -25.28 -26.75
C GLN A 242 -7.18 -25.40 -28.22
N ALA A 243 -8.43 -25.11 -28.55
CA ALA A 243 -8.92 -25.07 -29.90
C ALA A 243 -8.45 -23.85 -30.72
N ILE A 244 -7.88 -22.85 -30.06
CA ILE A 244 -7.46 -21.59 -30.66
C ILE A 244 -5.96 -21.65 -30.95
N SER A 245 -5.59 -21.42 -32.21
CA SER A 245 -4.19 -21.44 -32.65
C SER A 245 -3.58 -20.04 -32.79
N ASP A 246 -4.41 -19.01 -32.91
CA ASP A 246 -3.94 -17.63 -33.04
C ASP A 246 -3.70 -17.03 -31.64
N PRO A 247 -2.49 -16.56 -31.31
CA PRO A 247 -2.17 -16.06 -29.97
C PRO A 247 -3.01 -14.86 -29.53
N ALA A 248 -3.35 -13.95 -30.44
CA ALA A 248 -4.14 -12.77 -30.11
C ALA A 248 -5.60 -13.15 -29.80
N GLN A 249 -6.18 -14.09 -30.57
CA GLN A 249 -7.50 -14.63 -30.31
C GLN A 249 -7.52 -15.48 -29.01
N LEU A 250 -6.43 -16.17 -28.73
CA LEU A 250 -6.28 -16.95 -27.51
C LEU A 250 -6.31 -16.03 -26.26
N GLU A 251 -5.57 -14.93 -26.29
CA GLU A 251 -5.54 -13.96 -25.19
C GLU A 251 -6.93 -13.31 -24.98
N GLU A 252 -7.57 -12.85 -26.06
CA GLU A 252 -8.91 -12.27 -26.00
C GLU A 252 -9.94 -13.26 -25.42
N LYS A 253 -9.90 -14.50 -25.87
CA LYS A 253 -10.81 -15.54 -25.37
C LYS A 253 -10.50 -15.94 -23.94
N PHE A 254 -9.22 -15.94 -23.57
CA PHE A 254 -8.80 -16.19 -22.20
C PHE A 254 -9.37 -15.13 -21.26
N ASP A 255 -9.24 -13.85 -21.60
CA ASP A 255 -9.77 -12.73 -20.81
C ASP A 255 -11.31 -12.80 -20.70
N GLU A 256 -12.01 -13.14 -21.80
CA GLU A 256 -13.47 -13.37 -21.77
C GLU A 256 -13.85 -14.47 -20.76
N LEU A 257 -13.18 -15.64 -20.87
CA LEU A 257 -13.49 -16.79 -20.01
C LEU A 257 -13.06 -16.55 -18.56
N MET A 258 -11.95 -15.88 -18.33
CA MET A 258 -11.46 -15.49 -16.99
C MET A 258 -12.47 -14.58 -16.30
N ASN A 259 -12.91 -13.52 -16.98
CA ASN A 259 -13.90 -12.59 -16.43
C ASN A 259 -15.27 -13.24 -16.18
N ALA A 260 -15.65 -14.24 -16.98
CA ALA A 260 -16.96 -14.88 -16.87
C ALA A 260 -16.98 -16.04 -15.87
N ASN A 261 -15.86 -16.71 -15.62
CA ASN A 261 -15.85 -17.99 -14.89
C ASN A 261 -14.88 -18.04 -13.71
N SER A 262 -13.86 -17.18 -13.65
CA SER A 262 -12.87 -17.26 -12.56
C SER A 262 -13.50 -16.90 -11.23
N GLU A 263 -13.23 -17.73 -10.23
CA GLU A 263 -13.65 -17.56 -8.84
C GLU A 263 -12.52 -16.96 -7.98
N ASP A 264 -11.46 -16.45 -8.63
CA ASP A 264 -10.39 -15.77 -7.94
C ASP A 264 -10.88 -14.43 -7.35
N THR A 265 -10.85 -14.33 -6.03
CA THR A 265 -11.24 -13.12 -5.30
C THR A 265 -10.29 -11.94 -5.54
N GLY A 266 -9.07 -12.21 -5.99
CA GLY A 266 -8.06 -11.21 -6.35
C GLY A 266 -8.24 -10.59 -7.74
N LEU A 267 -9.04 -11.22 -8.61
CA LEU A 267 -9.20 -10.79 -10.02
C LEU A 267 -9.64 -9.34 -10.17
N ALA A 268 -10.59 -8.89 -9.35
CA ALA A 268 -11.08 -7.50 -9.41
C ALA A 268 -10.00 -6.46 -9.11
N ALA A 269 -8.98 -6.85 -8.35
CA ALA A 269 -7.82 -6.00 -8.03
C ALA A 269 -6.66 -6.16 -9.02
N ASN A 270 -6.64 -7.25 -9.78
CA ASN A 270 -5.59 -7.60 -10.73
C ASN A 270 -6.20 -8.07 -12.06
N PRO A 271 -6.98 -7.22 -12.74
CA PRO A 271 -7.70 -7.61 -13.96
C PRO A 271 -6.76 -7.95 -15.13
N ASP A 272 -5.55 -7.44 -15.08
CA ASP A 272 -4.51 -7.69 -16.09
C ASP A 272 -3.58 -8.86 -15.71
N GLY A 273 -3.87 -9.60 -14.64
CA GLY A 273 -3.05 -10.72 -14.15
C GLY A 273 -2.14 -10.35 -12.99
N TYR A 274 -1.26 -11.28 -12.63
CA TYR A 274 -0.35 -11.19 -11.49
C TYR A 274 1.09 -11.17 -11.96
N ALA A 275 1.91 -10.30 -11.36
CA ALA A 275 3.36 -10.40 -11.38
C ALA A 275 3.82 -10.74 -9.96
N PHE A 276 4.67 -11.76 -9.81
CA PHE A 276 5.07 -12.33 -8.53
C PHE A 276 6.47 -12.93 -8.61
N THR A 277 7.09 -13.12 -7.45
CA THR A 277 8.39 -13.79 -7.32
C THR A 277 8.22 -15.14 -6.62
N THR A 278 9.28 -15.94 -6.62
CA THR A 278 9.28 -17.27 -5.99
C THR A 278 8.84 -17.20 -4.52
N GLY A 279 7.87 -18.04 -4.14
CA GLY A 279 7.33 -18.17 -2.78
C GLY A 279 6.13 -17.25 -2.49
N GLU A 280 5.67 -16.45 -3.45
CA GLU A 280 4.49 -15.61 -3.29
C GLU A 280 3.18 -16.30 -3.69
N MET A 281 3.24 -17.34 -4.53
CA MET A 281 2.10 -18.15 -4.93
C MET A 281 2.26 -19.60 -4.46
N VAL A 282 1.22 -20.41 -4.60
CA VAL A 282 1.34 -21.85 -4.34
C VAL A 282 2.25 -22.51 -5.36
N GLN A 283 3.03 -23.50 -4.92
CA GLN A 283 4.11 -24.06 -5.71
C GLN A 283 3.65 -24.62 -7.06
N GLU A 284 2.51 -25.28 -7.09
CA GLU A 284 1.96 -25.85 -8.31
C GLU A 284 1.66 -24.78 -9.37
N PHE A 285 1.21 -23.59 -8.92
CA PHE A 285 0.97 -22.46 -9.78
C PHE A 285 2.28 -21.82 -10.28
N GLU A 286 3.27 -21.64 -9.39
CA GLU A 286 4.58 -21.11 -9.75
C GLU A 286 5.30 -22.02 -10.75
N ASP A 287 5.34 -23.33 -10.47
CA ASP A 287 6.00 -24.32 -11.35
C ASP A 287 5.36 -24.35 -12.74
N ALA A 288 4.03 -24.31 -12.78
CA ALA A 288 3.30 -24.28 -14.03
C ALA A 288 3.54 -22.97 -14.81
N THR A 289 3.53 -21.82 -14.12
CA THR A 289 3.81 -20.52 -14.74
C THR A 289 5.22 -20.46 -15.29
N ARG A 290 6.20 -20.95 -14.54
CA ARG A 290 7.62 -20.99 -14.95
C ARG A 290 7.87 -21.83 -16.20
N ALA A 291 7.04 -22.84 -16.44
CA ALA A 291 7.13 -23.70 -17.60
C ALA A 291 6.51 -23.09 -18.88
N LEU A 292 5.84 -21.93 -18.76
CA LEU A 292 5.14 -21.31 -19.88
C LEU A 292 5.96 -20.18 -20.49
N GLU A 293 5.99 -20.15 -21.81
CA GLU A 293 6.38 -18.96 -22.55
C GLU A 293 5.20 -17.96 -22.59
N PRO A 294 5.47 -16.66 -22.75
CA PRO A 294 4.41 -15.66 -22.91
C PRO A 294 3.45 -16.02 -24.06
N GLY A 295 2.15 -15.96 -23.76
CA GLY A 295 1.10 -16.35 -24.70
C GLY A 295 0.78 -17.85 -24.75
N GLN A 296 1.47 -18.68 -23.97
CA GLN A 296 1.15 -20.10 -23.82
C GLN A 296 0.19 -20.35 -22.66
N ILE A 297 -0.71 -21.30 -22.80
CA ILE A 297 -1.58 -21.78 -21.73
C ILE A 297 -1.06 -23.09 -21.12
N SER A 298 -1.29 -23.25 -19.83
CA SER A 298 -1.01 -24.49 -19.11
C SER A 298 -1.99 -25.60 -19.49
N GLY A 299 -1.69 -26.82 -19.06
CA GLY A 299 -2.73 -27.83 -18.79
C GLY A 299 -3.61 -27.45 -17.61
N LEU A 300 -4.44 -28.36 -17.16
CA LEU A 300 -5.16 -28.20 -15.91
C LEU A 300 -4.20 -28.37 -14.73
N VAL A 301 -4.04 -27.33 -13.92
CA VAL A 301 -3.16 -27.31 -12.73
C VAL A 301 -4.05 -27.42 -11.50
N GLU A 302 -3.77 -28.39 -10.64
CA GLU A 302 -4.47 -28.60 -9.39
C GLU A 302 -3.63 -28.08 -8.21
N SER A 303 -4.23 -27.30 -7.34
CA SER A 303 -3.62 -26.77 -6.12
C SER A 303 -4.55 -26.96 -4.92
N SER A 304 -4.11 -26.55 -3.74
CA SER A 304 -4.94 -26.53 -2.53
C SER A 304 -6.18 -25.64 -2.64
N TYR A 305 -6.22 -24.69 -3.57
CA TYR A 305 -7.37 -23.80 -3.80
C TYR A 305 -8.37 -24.38 -4.80
N GLY A 306 -7.91 -25.16 -5.77
CA GLY A 306 -8.75 -25.70 -6.82
C GLY A 306 -8.02 -25.92 -8.12
N TYR A 307 -8.75 -25.79 -9.23
CA TYR A 307 -8.24 -26.00 -10.59
C TYR A 307 -7.93 -24.68 -11.28
N HIS A 308 -6.70 -24.54 -11.78
CA HIS A 308 -6.23 -23.38 -12.50
C HIS A 308 -5.99 -23.71 -13.97
N ILE A 309 -6.33 -22.77 -14.86
CA ILE A 309 -5.84 -22.68 -16.23
C ILE A 309 -5.02 -21.40 -16.27
N ILE A 310 -3.75 -21.49 -16.62
CA ILE A 310 -2.79 -20.39 -16.52
C ILE A 310 -2.38 -19.97 -17.92
N LEU A 311 -2.37 -18.67 -18.18
CA LEU A 311 -1.79 -18.06 -19.38
C LEU A 311 -0.49 -17.37 -18.96
N GLY A 312 0.63 -17.85 -19.48
CA GLY A 312 1.92 -17.19 -19.34
C GLY A 312 1.86 -15.80 -19.99
N TRP A 313 2.29 -14.80 -19.24
CA TRP A 313 2.16 -13.42 -19.64
C TRP A 313 3.47 -12.67 -19.38
N SER A 314 3.84 -11.76 -20.28
CA SER A 314 4.89 -10.81 -20.01
C SER A 314 4.23 -9.57 -19.37
N PRO A 315 4.70 -9.11 -18.19
CA PRO A 315 4.22 -7.85 -17.65
C PRO A 315 4.35 -6.79 -18.77
N PRO A 316 3.26 -6.08 -19.12
CA PRO A 316 3.36 -5.10 -20.19
C PRO A 316 4.37 -4.04 -19.78
N ALA A 317 5.38 -3.85 -20.59
CA ALA A 317 6.24 -2.67 -20.55
C ALA A 317 5.44 -1.38 -20.67
N ARG A 318 4.15 -1.47 -20.99
CA ARG A 318 3.28 -0.37 -21.34
C ARG A 318 1.87 -0.54 -20.82
N ARG A 319 1.64 -0.34 -19.53
CA ARG A 319 0.32 0.10 -19.02
C ARG A 319 0.47 0.97 -17.77
N CYS A 320 1.29 2.01 -17.83
CA CYS A 320 0.87 3.29 -17.28
C CYS A 320 0.12 4.01 -18.41
N GLY A 321 -1.05 3.52 -18.76
CA GLY A 321 -1.97 4.24 -19.63
C GLY A 321 -2.34 5.56 -18.96
N PRO A 322 -2.55 6.64 -19.74
CA PRO A 322 -2.97 7.90 -19.18
C PRO A 322 -4.25 7.66 -18.39
N CYS A 323 -4.26 8.10 -17.14
CA CYS A 323 -5.48 8.23 -16.35
C CYS A 323 -6.52 8.93 -17.20
N GLY A 324 -7.59 8.19 -17.54
CA GLY A 324 -8.52 8.58 -18.60
C GLY A 324 -9.05 9.98 -18.42
N THR A 325 -8.74 10.84 -19.39
CA THR A 325 -9.58 11.96 -19.72
C THR A 325 -10.90 11.41 -20.22
N ARG A 326 -11.87 11.24 -19.32
CA ARG A 326 -13.26 11.18 -19.74
C ARG A 326 -13.62 12.56 -20.26
N THR A 327 -13.61 12.70 -21.58
CA THR A 327 -14.30 13.80 -22.27
C THR A 327 -15.80 13.51 -22.24
N SER A 328 -16.55 14.50 -21.78
CA SER A 328 -17.99 14.76 -21.82
C SER A 328 -18.89 13.76 -21.11
#